data_aa550ba9c06dbdaf3cac70f499acb352
#
_entry.id   aa550ba9c06dbdaf3cac70f499acb352
#
_cell.length_a   1.000
_cell.length_b   1.000
_cell.length_c   1.000
_cell.angle_alpha   90.00
_cell.angle_beta   90.00
_cell.angle_gamma   90.00
#
_symmetry.space_group_name_H-M   'P 1'
#
loop_
_entity.id
_entity.type
_entity.pdbx_description
1 polymer ?
#
loop_
_entity_poly.entity_id
_entity_poly.type
_entity_poly.pdbx_seq_one_letter_code
_entity_poly.pdbx_strand_id
1 'polypeptide(L)'
;MKHPRLRDGKRLQTSELYPFNELPDDLLVNIGGYLVHLLYIGRKDISGSDWGDAFADAVGGLHLDSPVGIADVVLGKMAWSMKTVKNANPFKAERVRLISGRCSPDYSYGITDPHKDIQKTGTAVLGIWNERINIAQDNYNPLRTSVLIRSYDLLSYCIYEEENHR
;
A
#
# COMPACT_ATOMS: atom_id res chain seq x y z
N MET A 1 19.81 6.23 27.52
CA MET A 1 20.44 7.54 27.20
C MET A 1 19.36 8.63 27.24
N LYS A 2 19.64 9.77 27.90
CA LYS A 2 18.70 10.91 27.85
C LYS A 2 18.88 11.61 26.51
N HIS A 3 17.79 11.72 25.71
CA HIS A 3 17.82 12.49 24.49
C HIS A 3 18.02 13.98 24.78
N PRO A 4 18.84 14.69 24.00
CA PRO A 4 19.04 16.13 24.20
C PRO A 4 17.74 16.89 23.94
N ARG A 5 17.46 17.91 24.74
CA ARG A 5 16.37 18.85 24.48
C ARG A 5 16.88 19.92 23.50
N LEU A 6 16.27 19.96 22.31
CA LEU A 6 16.56 21.00 21.32
C LEU A 6 15.68 22.23 21.60
N ARG A 7 16.28 23.44 21.62
CA ARG A 7 15.56 24.70 21.90
C ARG A 7 14.49 25.00 20.83
N ASP A 8 14.75 24.63 19.57
CA ASP A 8 13.94 25.00 18.41
C ASP A 8 13.38 23.76 17.64
N GLY A 9 13.53 22.58 18.23
CA GLY A 9 13.03 21.36 17.63
C GLY A 9 11.52 21.20 17.85
N LYS A 10 10.68 21.81 17.02
CA LYS A 10 9.34 21.29 16.83
C LYS A 10 9.50 19.91 16.24
N ARG A 11 9.32 18.85 17.05
CA ARG A 11 8.97 17.56 16.48
C ARG A 11 7.69 17.82 15.71
N LEU A 12 7.74 17.69 14.40
CA LEU A 12 6.54 17.52 13.60
C LEU A 12 5.86 16.28 14.21
N GLN A 13 4.82 16.52 15.02
CA GLN A 13 3.91 15.46 15.35
C GLN A 13 3.34 15.05 14.01
N THR A 14 3.72 13.88 13.54
CA THR A 14 3.00 13.20 12.49
C THR A 14 1.65 12.85 13.10
N SER A 15 0.68 13.75 12.97
CA SER A 15 -0.70 13.43 13.30
C SER A 15 -1.11 12.38 12.27
N GLU A 16 -1.30 11.16 12.70
CA GLU A 16 -1.93 10.16 11.87
C GLU A 16 -3.29 10.69 11.43
N LEU A 17 -3.64 10.51 10.16
CA LEU A 17 -4.94 10.96 9.63
C LEU A 17 -6.10 10.26 10.34
N TYR A 18 -5.90 8.99 10.67
CA TYR A 18 -6.82 8.14 11.44
C TYR A 18 -6.04 7.01 12.13
N PRO A 19 -6.59 6.38 13.17
CA PRO A 19 -5.94 5.24 13.84
C PRO A 19 -5.70 4.10 12.85
N PHE A 20 -4.62 3.36 13.06
CA PHE A 20 -4.23 2.24 12.20
C PHE A 20 -5.40 1.24 12.02
N ASN A 21 -5.70 0.93 10.76
CA ASN A 21 -6.77 0.01 10.34
C ASN A 21 -8.19 0.39 10.81
N GLU A 22 -8.41 1.68 11.16
CA GLU A 22 -9.70 2.23 11.57
C GLU A 22 -10.11 3.37 10.62
N LEU A 23 -10.40 3.02 9.36
CA LEU A 23 -10.81 4.03 8.38
C LEU A 23 -12.15 4.66 8.81
N PRO A 24 -12.22 6.01 8.87
CA PRO A 24 -13.46 6.72 9.16
C PRO A 24 -14.57 6.45 8.13
N ASP A 25 -15.81 6.51 8.58
CA ASP A 25 -16.99 6.24 7.72
C ASP A 25 -17.05 7.18 6.51
N ASP A 26 -16.67 8.44 6.67
CA ASP A 26 -16.65 9.42 5.57
C ASP A 26 -15.63 9.06 4.50
N LEU A 27 -14.46 8.55 4.87
CA LEU A 27 -13.48 8.01 3.92
C LEU A 27 -14.03 6.77 3.20
N LEU A 28 -14.67 5.87 3.93
CA LEU A 28 -15.28 4.67 3.35
C LEU A 28 -16.39 5.02 2.35
N VAL A 29 -17.22 6.02 2.66
CA VAL A 29 -18.26 6.52 1.75
C VAL A 29 -17.66 7.14 0.49
N ASN A 30 -16.61 7.96 0.63
CA ASN A 30 -15.95 8.59 -0.51
C ASN A 30 -15.28 7.54 -1.42
N ILE A 31 -14.56 6.59 -0.84
CA ILE A 31 -13.97 5.47 -1.57
C ILE A 31 -15.06 4.66 -2.29
N GLY A 32 -16.12 4.30 -1.59
CA GLY A 32 -17.25 3.56 -2.16
C GLY A 32 -17.88 4.29 -3.35
N GLY A 33 -18.11 5.60 -3.20
CA GLY A 33 -18.62 6.45 -4.29
C GLY A 33 -17.70 6.46 -5.51
N TYR A 34 -16.39 6.55 -5.31
CA TYR A 34 -15.42 6.49 -6.40
C TYR A 34 -15.44 5.13 -7.11
N LEU A 35 -15.44 4.01 -6.37
CA LEU A 35 -15.51 2.67 -6.94
C LEU A 35 -16.80 2.45 -7.74
N VAL A 36 -17.93 2.88 -7.20
CA VAL A 36 -19.24 2.83 -7.92
C VAL A 36 -19.18 3.63 -9.21
N HIS A 37 -18.58 4.83 -9.19
CA HIS A 37 -18.41 5.65 -10.39
C HIS A 37 -17.58 4.91 -11.45
N LEU A 38 -16.47 4.29 -11.08
CA LEU A 38 -15.65 3.51 -12.01
C LEU A 38 -16.43 2.39 -12.68
N LEU A 39 -17.24 1.66 -11.91
CA LEU A 39 -18.11 0.60 -12.47
C LEU A 39 -19.19 1.17 -13.37
N TYR A 40 -19.80 2.30 -13.00
CA TYR A 40 -20.82 2.97 -13.77
C TYR A 40 -20.32 3.42 -15.15
N ILE A 41 -19.09 3.94 -15.23
CA ILE A 41 -18.46 4.32 -16.53
C ILE A 41 -17.90 3.13 -17.31
N GLY A 42 -18.16 1.90 -16.87
CA GLY A 42 -17.88 0.67 -17.60
C GLY A 42 -16.55 -0.01 -17.29
N ARG A 43 -15.86 0.35 -16.21
CA ARG A 43 -14.70 -0.43 -15.74
C ARG A 43 -15.13 -1.87 -15.43
N LYS A 44 -14.37 -2.83 -15.95
CA LYS A 44 -14.61 -4.27 -15.76
C LYS A 44 -13.87 -4.86 -14.60
N ASP A 45 -12.96 -4.09 -14.00
CA ASP A 45 -12.17 -4.44 -12.82
C ASP A 45 -11.63 -3.18 -12.17
N ILE A 46 -11.18 -3.29 -10.91
CA ILE A 46 -10.48 -2.22 -10.19
C ILE A 46 -9.00 -2.57 -10.16
N SER A 47 -8.21 -1.81 -10.88
CA SER A 47 -6.75 -1.96 -10.92
C SER A 47 -6.07 -1.39 -9.66
N GLY A 48 -4.77 -1.66 -9.52
CA GLY A 48 -3.95 -1.03 -8.47
C GLY A 48 -3.90 0.50 -8.60
N SER A 49 -3.89 1.02 -9.85
CA SER A 49 -3.94 2.46 -10.10
C SER A 49 -5.30 3.06 -9.75
N ASP A 50 -6.40 2.40 -10.14
CA ASP A 50 -7.75 2.86 -9.75
C ASP A 50 -7.90 2.91 -8.22
N TRP A 51 -7.31 1.93 -7.50
CA TRP A 51 -7.29 1.94 -6.04
C TRP A 51 -6.47 3.09 -5.48
N GLY A 52 -5.28 3.34 -6.04
CA GLY A 52 -4.43 4.48 -5.66
C GLY A 52 -5.15 5.81 -5.84
N ASP A 53 -5.83 6.01 -6.98
CA ASP A 53 -6.58 7.23 -7.26
C ASP A 53 -7.76 7.42 -6.31
N ALA A 54 -8.56 6.36 -6.09
CA ALA A 54 -9.71 6.40 -5.19
C ALA A 54 -9.31 6.71 -3.75
N PHE A 55 -8.22 6.11 -3.28
CA PHE A 55 -7.70 6.32 -1.92
C PHE A 55 -7.10 7.71 -1.77
N ALA A 56 -6.28 8.15 -2.73
CA ALA A 56 -5.68 9.48 -2.71
C ALA A 56 -6.73 10.60 -2.69
N ASP A 57 -7.78 10.47 -3.52
CA ASP A 57 -8.91 11.41 -3.53
C ASP A 57 -9.61 11.45 -2.17
N ALA A 58 -9.90 10.29 -1.58
CA ALA A 58 -10.59 10.20 -0.30
C ALA A 58 -9.79 10.81 0.87
N VAL A 59 -8.48 10.58 0.93
CA VAL A 59 -7.62 11.09 2.02
C VAL A 59 -7.13 12.52 1.77
N GLY A 60 -7.39 13.10 0.59
CA GLY A 60 -6.84 14.39 0.18
C GLY A 60 -5.33 14.33 -0.06
N GLY A 61 -4.82 13.18 -0.47
CA GLY A 61 -3.42 12.91 -0.75
C GLY A 61 -3.05 13.02 -2.22
N LEU A 62 -1.87 12.56 -2.56
CA LEU A 62 -1.35 12.50 -3.92
C LEU A 62 -1.00 11.06 -4.28
N HIS A 63 -1.59 10.53 -5.36
CA HIS A 63 -1.12 9.30 -5.99
C HIS A 63 0.10 9.61 -6.86
N LEU A 64 1.22 8.97 -6.58
CA LEU A 64 2.49 9.21 -7.26
C LEU A 64 2.51 8.51 -8.61
N ASP A 65 2.88 9.22 -9.67
CA ASP A 65 3.11 8.64 -11.01
C ASP A 65 4.21 7.56 -10.98
N SER A 66 5.20 7.76 -10.13
CA SER A 66 6.26 6.79 -9.84
C SER A 66 6.42 6.62 -8.34
N PRO A 67 6.27 5.38 -7.82
CA PRO A 67 6.38 5.16 -6.38
C PRO A 67 7.77 5.45 -5.83
N VAL A 68 7.84 5.97 -4.61
CA VAL A 68 9.09 6.07 -3.84
C VAL A 68 9.23 4.81 -3.00
N GLY A 69 10.08 3.88 -3.42
CA GLY A 69 10.14 2.54 -2.82
C GLY A 69 8.81 1.78 -3.02
N ILE A 70 8.05 1.60 -1.93
CA ILE A 70 6.70 1.02 -1.98
C ILE A 70 5.59 2.06 -1.85
N ALA A 71 5.91 3.33 -1.57
CA ALA A 71 4.92 4.39 -1.38
C ALA A 71 4.27 4.76 -2.73
N ASP A 72 2.98 4.48 -2.85
CA ASP A 72 2.17 4.78 -4.04
C ASP A 72 1.32 6.04 -3.81
N VAL A 73 0.72 6.22 -2.61
CA VAL A 73 -0.04 7.41 -2.20
C VAL A 73 0.63 8.09 -1.02
N VAL A 74 0.66 9.42 -1.02
CA VAL A 74 1.31 10.22 0.04
C VAL A 74 0.42 11.36 0.51
N LEU A 75 0.49 11.66 1.81
CA LEU A 75 -0.13 12.83 2.43
C LEU A 75 0.81 13.37 3.51
N GLY A 76 1.44 14.50 3.24
CA GLY A 76 2.46 15.06 4.15
C GLY A 76 3.60 14.07 4.40
N LYS A 77 3.72 13.57 5.61
CA LYS A 77 4.73 12.57 5.99
C LYS A 77 4.21 11.13 6.00
N MET A 78 2.91 10.94 5.86
CA MET A 78 2.33 9.61 5.73
C MET A 78 2.42 9.09 4.31
N ALA A 79 2.57 7.78 4.16
CA ALA A 79 2.48 7.14 2.86
C ALA A 79 1.81 5.75 2.94
N TRP A 80 1.24 5.35 1.81
CA TRP A 80 0.61 4.04 1.65
C TRP A 80 1.11 3.35 0.39
N SER A 81 1.38 2.05 0.52
CA SER A 81 1.52 1.15 -0.61
C SER A 81 0.15 0.59 -0.97
N MET A 82 -0.27 0.73 -2.22
CA MET A 82 -1.61 0.36 -2.66
C MET A 82 -1.60 -1.03 -3.29
N LYS A 83 -2.44 -1.93 -2.77
CA LYS A 83 -2.57 -3.30 -3.27
C LYS A 83 -4.02 -3.65 -3.52
N THR A 84 -4.28 -4.40 -4.58
CA THR A 84 -5.60 -4.97 -4.85
C THR A 84 -5.49 -6.48 -4.99
N VAL A 85 -6.43 -7.20 -4.39
CA VAL A 85 -6.54 -8.66 -4.52
C VAL A 85 -7.99 -9.07 -4.78
N LYS A 86 -8.19 -10.19 -5.45
CA LYS A 86 -9.50 -10.82 -5.64
C LYS A 86 -9.67 -11.96 -4.64
N ASN A 87 -10.86 -12.05 -4.06
CA ASN A 87 -11.24 -13.15 -3.19
C ASN A 87 -12.74 -13.43 -3.37
N ALA A 88 -13.14 -14.71 -3.33
CA ALA A 88 -14.55 -15.09 -3.43
C ALA A 88 -15.40 -14.50 -2.29
N ASN A 89 -14.80 -14.33 -1.11
CA ASN A 89 -15.40 -13.66 0.03
C ASN A 89 -14.40 -12.71 0.69
N PRO A 90 -14.42 -11.41 0.33
CA PRO A 90 -13.48 -10.42 0.84
C PRO A 90 -13.42 -10.35 2.37
N PHE A 91 -14.55 -10.53 3.05
CA PHE A 91 -14.64 -10.44 4.51
C PHE A 91 -14.09 -11.65 5.26
N LYS A 92 -13.78 -12.75 4.54
CA LYS A 92 -13.21 -13.99 5.09
C LYS A 92 -11.81 -14.28 4.53
N ALA A 93 -11.16 -13.32 3.92
CA ALA A 93 -9.81 -13.48 3.41
C ALA A 93 -8.81 -13.60 4.57
N GLU A 94 -8.23 -14.78 4.75
CA GLU A 94 -7.23 -15.02 5.80
C GLU A 94 -5.82 -14.61 5.36
N ARG A 95 -5.56 -14.51 4.07
CA ARG A 95 -4.23 -14.21 3.51
C ARG A 95 -4.37 -13.39 2.25
N VAL A 96 -3.45 -12.44 2.10
CA VAL A 96 -3.33 -11.60 0.90
C VAL A 96 -1.89 -11.56 0.43
N ARG A 97 -1.68 -11.41 -0.89
CA ARG A 97 -0.35 -11.23 -1.46
C ARG A 97 0.01 -9.74 -1.44
N LEU A 98 1.07 -9.39 -0.74
CA LEU A 98 1.61 -8.02 -0.70
C LEU A 98 2.73 -7.80 -1.72
N ILE A 99 3.58 -8.82 -1.95
CA ILE A 99 4.72 -8.72 -2.86
C ILE A 99 4.25 -8.81 -4.31
N SER A 100 4.60 -7.81 -5.10
CA SER A 100 4.24 -7.70 -6.53
C SER A 100 5.41 -8.08 -7.44
N GLY A 101 5.14 -8.15 -8.77
CA GLY A 101 6.14 -8.41 -9.79
C GLY A 101 7.30 -7.39 -9.85
N ARG A 102 7.15 -6.20 -9.24
CA ARG A 102 8.26 -5.24 -9.07
C ARG A 102 9.38 -5.74 -8.15
N CYS A 103 9.17 -6.83 -7.43
CA CYS A 103 10.18 -7.52 -6.64
C CYS A 103 10.78 -8.71 -7.41
N SER A 104 10.62 -8.78 -8.73
CA SER A 104 11.27 -9.80 -9.56
C SER A 104 12.80 -9.71 -9.41
N PRO A 105 13.48 -10.83 -9.11
CA PRO A 105 14.90 -10.83 -8.83
C PRO A 105 15.78 -10.90 -10.09
N ASP A 106 15.19 -10.86 -11.28
CA ASP A 106 15.91 -10.95 -12.55
C ASP A 106 16.88 -9.78 -12.73
N TYR A 107 16.38 -8.55 -12.67
CA TYR A 107 17.20 -7.35 -12.88
C TYR A 107 18.30 -7.18 -11.82
N SER A 108 17.96 -7.37 -10.54
CA SER A 108 18.91 -7.07 -9.44
C SER A 108 19.89 -8.22 -9.14
N TYR A 109 19.47 -9.47 -9.37
CA TYR A 109 20.23 -10.66 -8.98
C TYR A 109 20.49 -11.63 -10.13
N GLY A 110 20.04 -11.33 -11.35
CA GLY A 110 20.19 -12.19 -12.52
C GLY A 110 19.50 -13.54 -12.41
N ILE A 111 18.45 -13.63 -11.60
CA ILE A 111 17.66 -14.87 -11.40
C ILE A 111 16.56 -14.91 -12.45
N THR A 112 16.84 -15.52 -13.61
CA THR A 112 15.91 -15.63 -14.74
C THR A 112 14.94 -16.81 -14.60
N ASP A 113 15.35 -17.89 -13.90
CA ASP A 113 14.49 -19.03 -13.57
C ASP A 113 14.27 -19.11 -12.06
N PRO A 114 13.10 -18.62 -11.57
CA PRO A 114 12.79 -18.59 -10.15
C PRO A 114 12.56 -19.97 -9.53
N HIS A 115 12.34 -21.01 -10.33
CA HIS A 115 12.08 -22.37 -9.87
C HIS A 115 13.36 -23.21 -9.70
N LYS A 116 14.48 -22.77 -10.28
CA LYS A 116 15.75 -23.47 -10.20
C LYS A 116 16.28 -23.56 -8.77
N ASP A 117 16.09 -22.50 -7.98
CA ASP A 117 16.47 -22.42 -6.56
C ASP A 117 15.48 -21.54 -5.82
N ILE A 118 14.47 -22.15 -5.22
CA ILE A 118 13.37 -21.48 -4.55
C ILE A 118 13.87 -20.69 -3.34
N GLN A 119 14.84 -21.20 -2.61
CA GLN A 119 15.42 -20.56 -1.43
C GLN A 119 16.15 -19.27 -1.80
N LYS A 120 17.03 -19.36 -2.81
CA LYS A 120 17.75 -18.20 -3.33
C LYS A 120 16.80 -17.16 -3.91
N THR A 121 15.80 -17.59 -4.67
CA THR A 121 14.77 -16.71 -5.23
C THR A 121 13.99 -16.00 -4.11
N GLY A 122 13.55 -16.74 -3.09
CA GLY A 122 12.81 -16.17 -1.95
C GLY A 122 13.64 -15.12 -1.20
N THR A 123 14.91 -15.41 -0.92
CA THR A 123 15.83 -14.48 -0.28
C THR A 123 16.02 -13.20 -1.10
N ALA A 124 16.20 -13.34 -2.42
CA ALA A 124 16.36 -12.20 -3.33
C ALA A 124 15.08 -11.32 -3.40
N VAL A 125 13.91 -11.94 -3.50
CA VAL A 125 12.61 -11.23 -3.50
C VAL A 125 12.39 -10.45 -2.20
N LEU A 126 12.68 -11.08 -1.05
CA LEU A 126 12.58 -10.41 0.26
C LEU A 126 13.61 -9.28 0.39
N GLY A 127 14.82 -9.46 -0.12
CA GLY A 127 15.84 -8.41 -0.15
C GLY A 127 15.37 -7.17 -0.92
N ILE A 128 14.80 -7.36 -2.11
CA ILE A 128 14.23 -6.26 -2.91
C ILE A 128 13.04 -5.61 -2.17
N TRP A 129 12.16 -6.40 -1.58
CA TRP A 129 11.01 -5.91 -0.83
C TRP A 129 11.45 -5.03 0.35
N ASN A 130 12.39 -5.51 1.16
CA ASN A 130 12.91 -4.78 2.31
C ASN A 130 13.61 -3.48 1.89
N GLU A 131 14.40 -3.50 0.83
CA GLU A 131 15.05 -2.29 0.32
C GLU A 131 14.03 -1.24 -0.14
N ARG A 132 12.95 -1.66 -0.79
CA ARG A 132 11.87 -0.76 -1.18
C ARG A 132 11.12 -0.18 0.02
N ILE A 133 10.93 -0.95 1.09
CA ILE A 133 10.37 -0.44 2.35
C ILE A 133 11.31 0.61 2.94
N ASN A 134 12.62 0.32 3.04
CA ASN A 134 13.61 1.24 3.60
C ASN A 134 13.63 2.58 2.85
N ILE A 135 13.65 2.55 1.51
CA ILE A 135 13.58 3.77 0.68
C ILE A 135 12.32 4.58 0.98
N ALA A 136 11.17 3.92 1.12
CA ALA A 136 9.93 4.60 1.45
C ALA A 136 9.96 5.20 2.86
N GLN A 137 10.48 4.47 3.85
CA GLN A 137 10.55 4.90 5.26
C GLN A 137 11.58 6.00 5.51
N ASP A 138 12.60 6.15 4.67
CA ASP A 138 13.54 7.27 4.73
C ASP A 138 12.86 8.60 4.38
N ASN A 139 11.74 8.55 3.63
CA ASN A 139 10.99 9.71 3.21
C ASN A 139 9.67 9.91 3.96
N TYR A 140 9.02 8.80 4.37
CA TYR A 140 7.67 8.80 4.93
C TYR A 140 7.58 7.96 6.21
N ASN A 141 6.90 8.50 7.20
CA ASN A 141 6.57 7.80 8.45
C ASN A 141 5.30 8.45 9.06
N PRO A 142 4.22 7.68 9.33
CA PRO A 142 4.08 6.23 9.15
C PRO A 142 3.98 5.80 7.69
N LEU A 143 4.39 4.56 7.41
CA LEU A 143 4.25 3.90 6.13
C LEU A 143 3.33 2.69 6.29
N ARG A 144 2.21 2.68 5.58
CA ARG A 144 1.23 1.60 5.61
C ARG A 144 1.10 0.93 4.25
N THR A 145 0.61 -0.29 4.22
CA THR A 145 0.11 -0.94 3.00
C THR A 145 -1.40 -1.01 3.11
N SER A 146 -2.12 -0.42 2.17
CA SER A 146 -3.58 -0.48 2.08
C SER A 146 -4.01 -1.47 1.01
N VAL A 147 -4.75 -2.48 1.40
CA VAL A 147 -5.18 -3.59 0.54
C VAL A 147 -6.68 -3.49 0.30
N LEU A 148 -7.07 -3.31 -0.97
CA LEU A 148 -8.46 -3.47 -1.39
C LEU A 148 -8.70 -4.92 -1.78
N ILE A 149 -9.47 -5.63 -0.97
CA ILE A 149 -9.92 -6.99 -1.27
C ILE A 149 -11.30 -6.88 -1.92
N ARG A 150 -11.42 -7.36 -3.14
CA ARG A 150 -12.66 -7.27 -3.93
C ARG A 150 -13.19 -8.64 -4.33
N SER A 151 -14.51 -8.79 -4.34
CA SER A 151 -15.15 -10.00 -4.88
C SER A 151 -14.98 -10.11 -6.40
N TYR A 152 -15.16 -11.31 -6.95
CA TYR A 152 -15.03 -11.54 -8.39
C TYR A 152 -16.12 -10.82 -9.19
N ASP A 153 -17.32 -10.63 -8.60
CA ASP A 153 -18.45 -9.91 -9.18
C ASP A 153 -18.41 -8.38 -8.94
N LEU A 154 -17.40 -7.90 -8.20
CA LEU A 154 -17.21 -6.50 -7.84
C LEU A 154 -18.35 -5.88 -7.01
N LEU A 155 -19.13 -6.70 -6.30
CA LEU A 155 -20.23 -6.23 -5.45
C LEU A 155 -19.86 -6.11 -3.98
N SER A 156 -18.72 -6.68 -3.57
CA SER A 156 -18.25 -6.66 -2.19
C SER A 156 -16.78 -6.27 -2.11
N TYR A 157 -16.48 -5.38 -1.18
CA TYR A 157 -15.14 -4.84 -0.93
C TYR A 157 -14.81 -4.85 0.55
N CYS A 158 -13.57 -5.16 0.87
CA CYS A 158 -13.01 -5.00 2.20
C CYS A 158 -11.67 -4.27 2.09
N ILE A 159 -11.42 -3.33 2.99
CA ILE A 159 -10.14 -2.63 3.08
C ILE A 159 -9.43 -3.11 4.33
N TYR A 160 -8.17 -3.43 4.20
CA TYR A 160 -7.28 -3.83 5.29
C TYR A 160 -5.97 -3.07 5.19
N GLU A 161 -5.42 -2.65 6.32
CA GLU A 161 -4.12 -2.02 6.38
C GLU A 161 -3.10 -2.90 7.10
N GLU A 162 -1.86 -2.84 6.65
CA GLU A 162 -0.68 -3.42 7.30
C GLU A 162 0.31 -2.29 7.56
N GLU A 163 0.85 -2.21 8.77
CA GLU A 163 1.89 -1.23 9.09
C GLU A 163 3.26 -1.82 8.78
N ASN A 164 4.05 -1.07 8.00
CA ASN A 164 5.40 -1.51 7.63
C ASN A 164 6.40 -0.94 8.66
N HIS A 165 6.95 -1.83 9.47
CA HIS A 165 8.02 -1.51 10.41
C HIS A 165 9.40 -1.84 9.83
N ARG A 166 10.44 -1.14 10.32
CA ARG A 166 11.85 -1.48 10.06
C ARG A 166 12.26 -2.73 10.81
#